data_7e73c9b619d6907bd143b01667a2d2ef
#
_entry.id   7e73c9b619d6907bd143b01667a2d2ef
#
_cell.length_a   1.000
_cell.length_b   1.000
_cell.length_c   1.000
_cell.angle_alpha   90.00
_cell.angle_beta   90.00
_cell.angle_gamma   90.00
#
_symmetry.space_group_name_H-M   'P 1'
#
loop_
_entity.id
_entity.type
_entity.pdbx_description
1 polymer ?
#
loop_
_entity_poly.entity_id
_entity_poly.type
_entity_poly.pdbx_seq_one_letter_code
_entity_poly.pdbx_strand_id
1 'polypeptide(L)'
;MHGALARWTTKLHALVDARGLPIRLKLTEGQAHDGRSAADMLGTVGPGHTLLADRAYDSDALRLALAARGATANIKPLRNRLSPPPFSAAAYRARNLIERFFNKLKHFPAIATRYEKHAANCLALVQLAAAQIWMRFMSR
;
A
#
# COMPACT_ATOMS: atom_id res chain seq x y z
N MET A 1 -21.40 -10.51 -17.65
CA MET A 1 -20.30 -9.58 -17.89
C MET A 1 -20.08 -8.63 -16.71
N HIS A 2 -21.13 -8.09 -16.17
CA HIS A 2 -21.01 -7.07 -15.12
C HIS A 2 -20.41 -7.58 -13.83
N GLY A 3 -20.61 -8.83 -13.46
CA GLY A 3 -19.97 -9.40 -12.29
C GLY A 3 -18.45 -9.43 -12.38
N ALA A 4 -17.90 -9.67 -13.57
CA ALA A 4 -16.46 -9.64 -13.78
C ALA A 4 -15.91 -8.22 -13.65
N LEU A 5 -16.64 -7.21 -14.14
CA LEU A 5 -16.22 -5.81 -14.00
C LEU A 5 -16.23 -5.36 -12.54
N ALA A 6 -17.25 -5.77 -11.75
CA ALA A 6 -17.37 -5.37 -10.36
C ALA A 6 -16.14 -5.75 -9.54
N ARG A 7 -15.56 -6.93 -9.75
CA ARG A 7 -14.39 -7.38 -9.00
C ARG A 7 -13.12 -6.59 -9.33
N TRP A 8 -13.04 -5.97 -10.50
CA TRP A 8 -11.87 -5.18 -10.89
C TRP A 8 -11.88 -3.77 -10.32
N THR A 9 -12.96 -3.37 -9.64
CA THR A 9 -13.09 -2.03 -9.09
C THR A 9 -12.52 -1.90 -7.68
N THR A 10 -12.01 -2.98 -7.10
CA THR A 10 -11.47 -2.96 -5.74
C THR A 10 -9.95 -3.06 -5.75
N LYS A 11 -9.29 -2.16 -5.02
CA LYS A 11 -7.84 -2.18 -4.81
C LYS A 11 -7.53 -2.34 -3.34
N LEU A 12 -6.50 -3.12 -3.03
CA LEU A 12 -5.95 -3.22 -1.69
C LEU A 12 -4.70 -2.35 -1.58
N HIS A 13 -4.72 -1.42 -0.64
CA HIS A 13 -3.57 -0.61 -0.27
C HIS A 13 -2.99 -1.14 1.03
N ALA A 14 -1.68 -1.30 1.08
CA ALA A 14 -0.98 -1.75 2.28
C ALA A 14 0.19 -0.83 2.59
N LEU A 15 0.32 -0.47 3.85
CA LEU A 15 1.50 0.18 4.37
C LEU A 15 2.28 -0.85 5.18
N VAL A 16 3.54 -1.09 4.81
CA VAL A 16 4.42 -2.01 5.52
C VAL A 16 5.60 -1.25 6.12
N ASP A 17 6.13 -1.76 7.21
CA ASP A 17 7.31 -1.16 7.85
C ASP A 17 8.63 -1.68 7.24
N ALA A 18 9.75 -1.25 7.80
CA ALA A 18 11.07 -1.64 7.30
C ALA A 18 11.36 -3.14 7.46
N ARG A 19 10.57 -3.86 8.26
CA ARG A 19 10.66 -5.32 8.41
C ARG A 19 9.77 -6.07 7.43
N GLY A 20 8.97 -5.34 6.62
CA GLY A 20 8.00 -5.93 5.72
C GLY A 20 6.70 -6.33 6.38
N LEU A 21 6.44 -5.84 7.60
CA LEU A 21 5.22 -6.16 8.33
C LEU A 21 4.13 -5.13 8.06
N PRO A 22 2.89 -5.56 7.86
CA PRO A 22 1.80 -4.63 7.55
C PRO A 22 1.43 -3.80 8.77
N ILE A 23 1.28 -2.50 8.54
CA ILE A 23 0.87 -1.54 9.57
C ILE A 23 -0.57 -1.12 9.35
N ARG A 24 -0.94 -0.86 8.10
CA ARG A 24 -2.28 -0.42 7.72
C ARG A 24 -2.71 -1.07 6.42
N LEU A 25 -4.00 -1.34 6.32
CA LEU A 25 -4.63 -1.93 5.15
C LEU A 25 -5.89 -1.14 4.83
N LYS A 26 -6.14 -0.93 3.55
CA LYS A 26 -7.32 -0.20 3.10
C LYS A 26 -7.77 -0.72 1.74
N LEU A 27 -9.08 -0.86 1.57
CA LEU A 27 -9.69 -1.15 0.27
C LEU A 27 -10.30 0.12 -0.31
N THR A 28 -10.11 0.33 -1.60
CA THR A 28 -10.70 1.42 -2.35
C THR A 28 -11.27 0.92 -3.66
N GLU A 29 -12.09 1.73 -4.31
CA GLU A 29 -12.56 1.43 -5.66
C GLU A 29 -11.41 1.51 -6.66
N GLY A 30 -11.47 0.70 -7.71
CA GLY A 30 -10.38 0.59 -8.67
C GLY A 30 -10.06 1.88 -9.42
N GLN A 31 -11.04 2.75 -9.62
CA GLN A 31 -10.84 4.05 -10.26
C GLN A 31 -10.37 5.14 -9.30
N ALA A 32 -10.38 4.91 -8.00
CA ALA A 32 -9.90 5.90 -7.03
C ALA A 32 -8.41 6.17 -7.23
N HIS A 33 -8.01 7.43 -7.07
CA HIS A 33 -6.61 7.80 -7.19
C HIS A 33 -5.81 7.29 -6.00
N ASP A 34 -4.80 6.46 -6.24
CA ASP A 34 -4.06 5.77 -5.18
C ASP A 34 -3.40 6.74 -4.19
N GLY A 35 -2.75 7.80 -4.70
CA GLY A 35 -2.08 8.76 -3.83
C GLY A 35 -3.04 9.49 -2.90
N ARG A 36 -4.20 9.91 -3.41
CA ARG A 36 -5.24 10.53 -2.59
C ARG A 36 -5.80 9.56 -1.56
N SER A 37 -6.06 8.35 -1.99
CA SER A 37 -6.63 7.31 -1.13
C SER A 37 -5.68 6.94 0.01
N ALA A 38 -4.37 7.00 -0.23
CA ALA A 38 -3.37 6.63 0.76
C ALA A 38 -3.10 7.70 1.81
N ALA A 39 -3.51 8.95 1.57
CA ALA A 39 -3.17 10.05 2.48
C ALA A 39 -3.68 9.84 3.91
N ASP A 40 -4.79 9.13 4.11
CA ASP A 40 -5.33 8.83 5.44
C ASP A 40 -4.70 7.61 6.10
N MET A 41 -3.77 6.92 5.43
CA MET A 41 -3.08 5.75 5.98
C MET A 41 -1.80 6.11 6.75
N LEU A 42 -1.46 7.39 6.83
CA LEU A 42 -0.17 7.85 7.33
C LEU A 42 -0.10 8.04 8.86
N GLY A 43 -1.03 7.46 9.62
CA GLY A 43 -1.15 7.71 11.05
C GLY A 43 0.12 7.51 11.87
N THR A 44 0.95 6.54 11.50
CA THR A 44 2.20 6.21 12.20
C THR A 44 3.45 6.78 11.52
N VAL A 45 3.30 7.41 10.35
CA VAL A 45 4.41 7.99 9.60
C VAL A 45 4.70 9.39 10.12
N GLY A 46 5.95 9.67 10.45
CA GLY A 46 6.34 10.95 11.02
C GLY A 46 7.80 11.30 10.77
N PRO A 47 8.38 12.18 11.59
CA PRO A 47 9.76 12.65 11.39
C PRO A 47 10.75 11.48 11.32
N GLY A 48 11.68 11.59 10.39
CA GLY A 48 12.72 10.56 10.20
C GLY A 48 12.26 9.38 9.34
N HIS A 49 10.99 9.30 8.98
CA HIS A 49 10.49 8.23 8.13
C HIS A 49 10.55 8.63 6.65
N THR A 50 10.82 7.66 5.79
CA THR A 50 10.76 7.82 4.34
C THR A 50 9.71 6.85 3.80
N LEU A 51 8.73 7.38 3.06
CA LEU A 51 7.73 6.55 2.40
C LEU A 51 8.19 6.23 0.98
N LEU A 52 8.23 4.94 0.67
CA LEU A 52 8.55 4.44 -0.67
C LEU A 52 7.25 4.00 -1.34
N ALA A 53 6.98 4.52 -2.53
CA ALA A 53 5.79 4.14 -3.27
C ALA A 53 6.02 4.28 -4.78
N ASP A 54 5.22 3.53 -5.56
CA ASP A 54 5.32 3.61 -7.02
C ASP A 54 4.56 4.81 -7.59
N ARG A 55 4.59 4.95 -8.93
CA ARG A 55 3.98 6.09 -9.62
C ARG A 55 2.49 6.24 -9.38
N ALA A 56 1.79 5.14 -9.12
CA ALA A 56 0.35 5.20 -8.89
C ALA A 56 0.01 6.03 -7.65
N TYR A 57 0.94 6.15 -6.72
CA TYR A 57 0.78 6.95 -5.50
C TYR A 57 1.29 8.37 -5.65
N ASP A 58 1.87 8.74 -6.79
CA ASP A 58 2.40 10.09 -6.97
C ASP A 58 1.26 11.10 -7.08
N SER A 59 1.04 11.84 -6.01
CA SER A 59 0.08 12.93 -5.96
C SER A 59 0.59 14.04 -5.06
N ASP A 60 0.21 15.25 -5.37
CA ASP A 60 0.57 16.39 -4.53
C ASP A 60 -0.07 16.26 -3.15
N ALA A 61 -1.28 15.72 -3.06
CA ALA A 61 -1.97 15.50 -1.79
C ALA A 61 -1.16 14.59 -0.86
N LEU A 62 -0.66 13.46 -1.36
CA LEU A 62 0.14 12.54 -0.55
C LEU A 62 1.47 13.16 -0.15
N ARG A 63 2.14 13.85 -1.08
CA ARG A 63 3.41 14.52 -0.79
C ARG A 63 3.27 15.62 0.25
N LEU A 64 2.19 16.40 0.18
CA LEU A 64 1.90 17.42 1.17
C LEU A 64 1.59 16.81 2.54
N ALA A 65 0.82 15.73 2.56
CA ALA A 65 0.50 15.02 3.81
C ALA A 65 1.76 14.48 4.47
N LEU A 66 2.71 13.95 3.71
CA LEU A 66 3.99 13.47 4.23
C LEU A 66 4.83 14.64 4.76
N ALA A 67 4.93 15.73 4.01
CA ALA A 67 5.68 16.90 4.44
C ALA A 67 5.14 17.49 5.73
N ALA A 68 3.80 17.54 5.88
CA ALA A 68 3.16 18.01 7.10
C ALA A 68 3.50 17.15 8.32
N ARG A 69 3.87 15.90 8.11
CA ARG A 69 4.29 14.98 9.17
C ARG A 69 5.80 14.96 9.40
N GLY A 70 6.55 15.75 8.67
CA GLY A 70 8.02 15.75 8.73
C GLY A 70 8.64 14.52 8.09
N ALA A 71 7.88 13.77 7.31
CA ALA A 71 8.37 12.57 6.63
C ALA A 71 8.86 12.92 5.23
N THR A 72 9.72 12.06 4.68
CA THR A 72 10.25 12.21 3.32
C THR A 72 9.45 11.33 2.36
N ALA A 73 9.06 11.91 1.23
CA ALA A 73 8.41 11.18 0.15
C ALA A 73 9.48 10.73 -0.85
N ASN A 74 9.67 9.42 -1.01
CA ASN A 74 10.48 8.86 -2.08
C ASN A 74 9.57 8.06 -3.01
N ILE A 75 8.71 8.77 -3.70
CA ILE A 75 7.68 8.23 -4.58
C ILE A 75 8.15 8.43 -6.01
N LYS A 76 8.12 7.35 -6.79
CA LYS A 76 8.50 7.42 -8.20
C LYS A 76 7.60 8.43 -8.91
N PRO A 77 8.16 9.51 -9.51
CA PRO A 77 7.33 10.58 -10.06
C PRO A 77 6.60 10.14 -11.33
N LEU A 78 5.42 10.72 -11.55
CA LEU A 78 4.69 10.56 -12.79
C LEU A 78 5.54 11.11 -13.95
N ARG A 79 5.47 10.45 -15.08
CA ARG A 79 6.30 10.77 -16.25
C ARG A 79 5.96 12.13 -16.86
N ASN A 80 4.73 12.58 -16.69
CA ASN A 80 4.24 13.84 -17.26
C ASN A 80 4.49 15.05 -16.35
N ARG A 81 5.18 14.90 -15.22
CA ARG A 81 5.52 16.04 -14.37
C ARG A 81 6.55 16.93 -15.08
N LEU A 82 6.26 18.23 -15.10
CA LEU A 82 7.18 19.21 -15.68
C LEU A 82 8.42 19.40 -14.83
N SER A 83 8.26 19.34 -13.50
CA SER A 83 9.35 19.52 -12.55
C SER A 83 9.28 18.39 -11.52
N PRO A 84 9.86 17.23 -11.83
CA PRO A 84 9.75 16.07 -10.94
C PRO A 84 10.46 16.32 -9.60
N PRO A 85 9.85 15.91 -8.49
CA PRO A 85 10.50 15.98 -7.17
C PRO A 85 11.75 15.08 -7.12
N PRO A 86 12.67 15.35 -6.18
CA PRO A 86 13.83 14.49 -5.99
C PRO A 86 13.39 13.03 -5.72
N PHE A 87 14.15 12.09 -6.29
CA PHE A 87 13.86 10.68 -6.16
C PHE A 87 15.16 9.89 -6.05
N SER A 88 15.26 9.04 -5.02
CA SER A 88 16.40 8.15 -4.82
C SER A 88 16.08 6.74 -5.29
N ALA A 89 16.67 6.31 -6.39
CA ALA A 89 16.53 4.94 -6.88
C ALA A 89 17.14 3.93 -5.91
N ALA A 90 18.23 4.29 -5.24
CA ALA A 90 18.89 3.41 -4.26
C ALA A 90 17.97 3.11 -3.06
N ALA A 91 17.34 4.15 -2.50
CA ALA A 91 16.38 3.96 -1.41
C ALA A 91 15.13 3.21 -1.88
N TYR A 92 14.71 3.42 -3.11
CA TYR A 92 13.51 2.80 -3.67
C TYR A 92 13.60 1.27 -3.73
N ARG A 93 14.80 0.72 -3.79
CA ARG A 93 14.98 -0.75 -3.82
C ARG A 93 14.36 -1.44 -2.62
N ALA A 94 14.28 -0.77 -1.47
CA ALA A 94 13.64 -1.32 -0.29
C ALA A 94 12.12 -1.51 -0.45
N ARG A 95 11.52 -0.96 -1.50
CA ARG A 95 10.11 -1.17 -1.80
C ARG A 95 9.77 -2.64 -2.08
N ASN A 96 10.76 -3.48 -2.35
CA ASN A 96 10.51 -4.92 -2.52
C ASN A 96 9.84 -5.57 -1.31
N LEU A 97 9.89 -4.94 -0.14
CA LEU A 97 9.20 -5.43 1.06
C LEU A 97 7.68 -5.45 0.88
N ILE A 98 7.12 -4.45 0.17
CA ILE A 98 5.67 -4.45 -0.10
C ILE A 98 5.30 -5.57 -1.09
N GLU A 99 6.15 -5.85 -2.06
CA GLU A 99 5.94 -6.95 -3.00
C GLU A 99 6.00 -8.30 -2.27
N ARG A 100 6.92 -8.46 -1.35
CA ARG A 100 7.01 -9.66 -0.51
C ARG A 100 5.76 -9.83 0.34
N PHE A 101 5.22 -8.75 0.88
CA PHE A 101 3.99 -8.81 1.66
C PHE A 101 2.84 -9.31 0.80
N PHE A 102 2.63 -8.77 -0.40
CA PHE A 102 1.57 -9.22 -1.30
C PHE A 102 1.77 -10.67 -1.73
N ASN A 103 3.01 -11.10 -1.94
CA ASN A 103 3.29 -12.50 -2.25
C ASN A 103 2.89 -13.42 -1.09
N LYS A 104 3.13 -13.02 0.14
CA LYS A 104 2.69 -13.78 1.32
C LYS A 104 1.17 -13.88 1.37
N LEU A 105 0.46 -12.79 1.08
CA LEU A 105 -1.00 -12.80 1.07
C LEU A 105 -1.55 -13.82 0.05
N LYS A 106 -0.94 -13.93 -1.11
CA LYS A 106 -1.38 -14.87 -2.15
C LYS A 106 -1.31 -16.33 -1.73
N HIS A 107 -0.53 -16.65 -0.71
CA HIS A 107 -0.44 -18.01 -0.17
C HIS A 107 -1.60 -18.37 0.77
N PHE A 108 -2.49 -17.43 1.06
CA PHE A 108 -3.68 -17.68 1.86
C PHE A 108 -4.85 -18.01 0.92
N PRO A 109 -5.34 -19.28 0.86
CA PRO A 109 -6.35 -19.68 -0.13
C PRO A 109 -7.63 -18.87 -0.06
N ALA A 110 -8.07 -18.50 1.13
CA ALA A 110 -9.29 -17.70 1.31
C ALA A 110 -9.18 -16.35 0.61
N ILE A 111 -8.02 -15.73 0.61
CA ILE A 111 -7.80 -14.45 -0.08
C ILE A 111 -7.79 -14.66 -1.59
N ALA A 112 -7.08 -15.69 -2.07
CA ALA A 112 -6.97 -15.99 -3.49
C ALA A 112 -8.35 -16.25 -4.12
N THR A 113 -9.27 -16.89 -3.39
CA THR A 113 -10.58 -17.25 -3.93
C THR A 113 -11.65 -16.19 -3.70
N ARG A 114 -11.52 -15.33 -2.69
CA ARG A 114 -12.58 -14.40 -2.28
C ARG A 114 -12.24 -12.93 -2.43
N TYR A 115 -11.02 -12.60 -2.74
CA TYR A 115 -10.56 -11.23 -2.81
C TYR A 115 -11.47 -10.31 -3.65
N GLU A 116 -12.01 -10.83 -4.73
CA GLU A 116 -12.76 -10.04 -5.70
C GLU A 116 -14.27 -10.06 -5.50
N LYS A 117 -14.79 -10.80 -4.51
CA LYS A 117 -16.24 -11.01 -4.41
C LYS A 117 -16.93 -10.01 -3.49
N HIS A 118 -16.39 -9.79 -2.29
CA HIS A 118 -17.01 -8.93 -1.28
C HIS A 118 -15.93 -8.13 -0.57
N ALA A 119 -15.91 -6.83 -0.80
CA ALA A 119 -14.86 -5.95 -0.27
C ALA A 119 -14.73 -6.01 1.26
N ALA A 120 -15.85 -5.98 1.98
CA ALA A 120 -15.82 -6.05 3.45
C ALA A 120 -15.26 -7.37 3.97
N ASN A 121 -15.71 -8.49 3.39
CA ASN A 121 -15.22 -9.81 3.76
C ASN A 121 -13.76 -9.98 3.35
N CYS A 122 -13.37 -9.43 2.20
CA CYS A 122 -12.00 -9.45 1.75
C CYS A 122 -11.07 -8.73 2.74
N LEU A 123 -11.46 -7.54 3.20
CA LEU A 123 -10.65 -6.79 4.15
C LEU A 123 -10.47 -7.56 5.46
N ALA A 124 -11.54 -8.17 5.97
CA ALA A 124 -11.47 -9.00 7.19
C ALA A 124 -10.48 -10.16 7.01
N LEU A 125 -10.53 -10.85 5.87
CA LEU A 125 -9.62 -11.96 5.58
C LEU A 125 -8.17 -11.50 5.47
N VAL A 126 -7.94 -10.36 4.82
CA VAL A 126 -6.59 -9.77 4.69
C VAL A 126 -6.06 -9.39 6.07
N GLN A 127 -6.90 -8.81 6.92
CA GLN A 127 -6.51 -8.46 8.29
C GLN A 127 -6.13 -9.69 9.11
N LEU A 128 -6.88 -10.80 8.98
CA LEU A 128 -6.54 -12.06 9.64
C LEU A 128 -5.21 -12.61 9.14
N ALA A 129 -4.98 -12.58 7.82
CA ALA A 129 -3.72 -13.01 7.25
C ALA A 129 -2.56 -12.14 7.72
N ALA A 130 -2.76 -10.84 7.80
CA ALA A 130 -1.76 -9.90 8.32
C ALA A 130 -1.43 -10.20 9.78
N ALA A 131 -2.43 -10.50 10.60
CA ALA A 131 -2.23 -10.89 11.99
C ALA A 131 -1.39 -12.18 12.09
N GLN A 132 -1.63 -13.16 11.21
CA GLN A 132 -0.82 -14.39 11.17
C GLN A 132 0.63 -14.11 10.77
N ILE A 133 0.85 -13.21 9.82
CA ILE A 133 2.20 -12.80 9.41
C ILE A 133 2.94 -12.19 10.61
N TRP A 134 2.28 -11.33 11.37
CA TRP A 134 2.84 -10.76 12.60
C TRP A 134 3.18 -11.83 13.63
N MET A 135 2.25 -12.76 13.88
CA MET A 135 2.47 -13.84 14.86
C MET A 135 3.65 -14.72 14.46
N ARG A 136 3.77 -15.06 13.18
CA ARG A 136 4.91 -15.85 12.70
C ARG A 136 6.24 -15.13 12.90
N PHE A 137 6.25 -13.81 12.69
CA PHE A 137 7.43 -13.01 12.92
C PHE A 137 7.82 -13.00 14.40
N MET A 138 6.84 -12.82 15.28
CA MET A 138 7.08 -12.74 16.71
C MET A 138 7.53 -14.06 17.34
N SER A 139 7.19 -15.17 16.72
CA SER A 139 7.51 -16.51 17.25
C SER A 139 8.88 -17.04 16.81
N ARG A 140 9.63 -16.29 16.04
CA ARG A 140 10.97 -16.67 15.59
C ARG A 140 12.03 -16.57 16.67
#